data_3dddfe720461e79d4f5fba5dec1da3ad
#
_entry.id   3dddfe720461e79d4f5fba5dec1da3ad
#
_cell.length_a   1.000
_cell.length_b   1.000
_cell.length_c   1.000
_cell.angle_alpha   90.00
_cell.angle_beta   90.00
_cell.angle_gamma   90.00
#
_symmetry.space_group_name_H-M   'P 1'
#
loop_
_entity.id
_entity.type
_entity.pdbx_description
1 polymer ?
#
loop_
_entity_poly.entity_id
_entity_poly.type
_entity_poly.pdbx_seq_one_letter_code
_entity_poly.pdbx_strand_id
1 'polypeptide(L)'
;MIEGLDWIVIVISLAISLGIGWWAARKNSGDTESFFLAGRCMPWWLLGVSMVATTFAADTPTLITDWVRTEGVSKNWLWWSLVFSGMLTTYVFARRWRRSGVMTDVEFYELRYSGLGGQILRAYRALYLGLFFNVFIIAVVSLAAIKILGVLMGLDAWQTILLGAGVTMLYSVVGGLRSVLLVDCFQFAL
;
A
#
# COMPACT_ATOMS: atom_id res chain seq x y z
N MET A 1 -6.04 22.40 17.24
CA MET A 1 -6.50 21.53 18.36
C MET A 1 -7.68 20.73 17.82
N ILE A 2 -7.66 19.42 18.01
CA ILE A 2 -8.72 18.52 17.55
C ILE A 2 -9.92 18.69 18.47
N GLU A 3 -11.10 18.92 17.89
CA GLU A 3 -12.36 19.03 18.61
C GLU A 3 -13.01 17.66 18.84
N GLY A 4 -14.02 17.59 19.70
CA GLY A 4 -14.70 16.33 20.00
C GLY A 4 -15.31 15.65 18.77
N LEU A 5 -15.75 16.43 17.78
CA LEU A 5 -16.30 15.95 16.53
C LEU A 5 -15.24 15.21 15.67
N ASP A 6 -14.02 15.71 15.64
CA ASP A 6 -12.92 15.08 14.91
C ASP A 6 -12.58 13.69 15.48
N TRP A 7 -12.60 13.57 16.82
CA TRP A 7 -12.40 12.28 17.47
C TRP A 7 -13.49 11.26 17.11
N ILE A 8 -14.73 11.70 17.00
CA ILE A 8 -15.83 10.83 16.59
C ILE A 8 -15.60 10.34 15.16
N VAL A 9 -15.22 11.21 14.24
CA VAL A 9 -14.93 10.84 12.84
C VAL A 9 -13.76 9.84 12.76
N ILE A 10 -12.68 10.09 13.50
CA ILE A 10 -11.51 9.19 13.54
C ILE A 10 -11.92 7.82 14.05
N VAL A 11 -12.61 7.74 15.18
CA VAL A 11 -13.00 6.46 15.79
C VAL A 11 -13.97 5.70 14.88
N ILE A 12 -14.94 6.38 14.27
CA ILE A 12 -15.89 5.76 13.34
C ILE A 12 -15.15 5.23 12.11
N SER A 13 -14.24 6.00 11.51
CA SER A 13 -13.49 5.55 10.32
C SER A 13 -12.61 4.34 10.62
N LEU A 14 -11.97 4.31 11.78
CA LEU A 14 -11.19 3.15 12.23
C LEU A 14 -12.09 1.92 12.49
N ALA A 15 -13.23 2.12 13.13
CA ALA A 15 -14.19 1.04 13.38
C ALA A 15 -14.74 0.45 12.08
N ILE A 16 -15.05 1.30 11.10
CA ILE A 16 -15.49 0.85 9.76
C ILE A 16 -14.37 0.07 9.07
N SER A 17 -13.13 0.57 9.09
CA SER A 17 -11.98 -0.11 8.49
C SER A 17 -11.75 -1.50 9.08
N LEU A 18 -11.80 -1.62 10.40
CA LEU A 18 -11.70 -2.92 11.08
C LEU A 18 -12.89 -3.84 10.78
N GLY A 19 -14.10 -3.28 10.71
CA GLY A 19 -15.32 -4.00 10.35
C GLY A 19 -15.27 -4.58 8.93
N ILE A 20 -14.80 -3.78 7.96
CA ILE A 20 -14.56 -4.21 6.58
C ILE A 20 -13.52 -5.35 6.56
N GLY A 21 -12.41 -5.15 7.29
CA GLY A 21 -11.36 -6.16 7.42
C GLY A 21 -11.89 -7.51 7.92
N TRP A 22 -12.66 -7.48 8.98
CA TRP A 22 -13.26 -8.68 9.54
C TRP A 22 -14.30 -9.34 8.62
N TRP A 23 -15.15 -8.52 7.99
CA TRP A 23 -16.11 -9.03 7.03
C TRP A 23 -15.43 -9.70 5.82
N ALA A 24 -14.36 -9.10 5.30
CA ALA A 24 -13.57 -9.66 4.20
C ALA A 24 -12.90 -10.98 4.60
N ALA A 25 -12.41 -11.07 5.83
CA ALA A 25 -11.78 -12.27 6.39
C ALA A 25 -12.70 -13.48 6.38
N ARG A 26 -13.99 -13.28 6.69
CA ARG A 26 -15.00 -14.34 6.67
C ARG A 26 -15.24 -14.96 5.29
N LYS A 27 -14.84 -14.26 4.23
CA LYS A 27 -14.96 -14.72 2.84
C LYS A 27 -13.69 -15.34 2.28
N ASN A 28 -12.61 -15.39 3.05
CA ASN A 28 -11.38 -16.05 2.67
C ASN A 28 -11.53 -17.57 2.84
N SER A 29 -11.17 -18.32 1.80
CA SER A 29 -11.21 -19.80 1.79
C SER A 29 -10.08 -20.46 2.59
N GLY A 30 -9.17 -19.66 3.20
CA GLY A 30 -8.07 -20.17 4.00
C GLY A 30 -6.86 -20.66 3.19
N ASP A 31 -6.91 -20.54 1.89
CA ASP A 31 -5.85 -20.92 0.98
C ASP A 31 -4.92 -19.73 0.68
N THR A 32 -3.65 -20.01 0.34
CA THR A 32 -2.60 -19.01 0.09
C THR A 32 -2.96 -18.09 -1.11
N GLU A 33 -3.54 -18.64 -2.17
CA GLU A 33 -3.95 -17.85 -3.34
C GLU A 33 -5.11 -16.90 -3.01
N SER A 34 -6.07 -17.37 -2.22
CA SER A 34 -7.17 -16.55 -1.73
C SER A 34 -6.67 -15.41 -0.84
N PHE A 35 -5.68 -15.67 0.01
CA PHE A 35 -5.14 -14.69 0.93
C PHE A 35 -4.31 -13.60 0.21
N PHE A 36 -3.37 -13.99 -0.66
CA PHE A 36 -2.45 -13.06 -1.31
C PHE A 36 -2.97 -12.46 -2.62
N LEU A 37 -3.88 -13.14 -3.32
CA LEU A 37 -4.40 -12.70 -4.62
C LEU A 37 -5.91 -12.46 -4.62
N ALA A 38 -6.57 -12.57 -3.45
CA ALA A 38 -8.03 -12.47 -3.34
C ALA A 38 -8.77 -13.41 -4.31
N GLY A 39 -8.19 -14.59 -4.60
CA GLY A 39 -8.72 -15.56 -5.55
C GLY A 39 -8.73 -15.08 -7.01
N ARG A 40 -7.99 -14.05 -7.36
CA ARG A 40 -7.91 -13.41 -8.70
C ARG A 40 -9.29 -12.97 -9.26
N CYS A 41 -10.28 -12.74 -8.39
CA CYS A 41 -11.66 -12.44 -8.78
C CYS A 41 -12.06 -10.98 -8.54
N MET A 42 -11.14 -10.14 -8.11
CA MET A 42 -11.46 -8.75 -7.82
C MET A 42 -11.71 -7.95 -9.11
N PRO A 43 -12.71 -7.06 -9.12
CA PRO A 43 -13.01 -6.23 -10.28
C PRO A 43 -11.89 -5.22 -10.52
N TRP A 44 -11.64 -4.90 -11.77
CA TRP A 44 -10.56 -4.02 -12.21
C TRP A 44 -10.62 -2.62 -11.60
N TRP A 45 -11.81 -2.08 -11.42
CA TRP A 45 -12.00 -0.74 -10.85
C TRP A 45 -11.58 -0.69 -9.37
N LEU A 46 -11.88 -1.75 -8.58
CA LEU A 46 -11.47 -1.82 -7.18
C LEU A 46 -9.95 -1.91 -7.03
N LEU A 47 -9.30 -2.70 -7.89
CA LEU A 47 -7.84 -2.77 -7.96
C LEU A 47 -7.24 -1.41 -8.33
N GLY A 48 -7.85 -0.70 -9.29
CA GLY A 48 -7.41 0.63 -9.70
C GLY A 48 -7.52 1.66 -8.58
N VAL A 49 -8.65 1.70 -7.88
CA VAL A 49 -8.87 2.61 -6.74
C VAL A 49 -7.88 2.32 -5.62
N SER A 50 -7.69 1.05 -5.25
CA SER A 50 -6.72 0.67 -4.22
C SER A 50 -5.28 1.06 -4.61
N MET A 51 -4.87 0.86 -5.87
CA MET A 51 -3.55 1.31 -6.33
C MET A 51 -3.37 2.83 -6.19
N VAL A 52 -4.39 3.62 -6.51
CA VAL A 52 -4.33 5.08 -6.32
C VAL A 52 -4.27 5.41 -4.83
N ALA A 53 -5.12 4.82 -4.01
CA ALA A 53 -5.13 5.02 -2.56
C ALA A 53 -3.78 4.70 -1.91
N THR A 54 -3.16 3.60 -2.30
CA THR A 54 -1.85 3.17 -1.78
C THR A 54 -0.72 4.13 -2.16
N THR A 55 -0.79 4.78 -3.32
CA THR A 55 0.20 5.77 -3.75
C THR A 55 -0.03 7.14 -3.12
N PHE A 56 -1.19 7.39 -2.53
CA PHE A 56 -1.55 8.65 -1.89
C PHE A 56 -1.38 8.54 -0.37
N ALA A 57 -0.14 8.35 0.07
CA ALA A 57 0.21 8.23 1.48
C ALA A 57 0.45 9.61 2.14
N ALA A 58 0.66 9.64 3.44
CA ALA A 58 0.84 10.86 4.22
C ALA A 58 2.05 11.72 3.79
N ASP A 59 3.05 11.11 3.17
CA ASP A 59 4.24 11.80 2.64
C ASP A 59 3.95 12.57 1.35
N THR A 60 2.97 12.14 0.54
CA THR A 60 2.65 12.76 -0.75
C THR A 60 2.29 14.25 -0.64
N PRO A 61 1.31 14.67 0.19
CA PRO A 61 0.99 16.09 0.36
C PRO A 61 2.15 16.90 0.88
N THR A 62 2.92 16.36 1.83
CA THR A 62 4.07 17.06 2.42
C THR A 62 5.19 17.25 1.41
N LEU A 63 5.50 16.22 0.63
CA LEU A 63 6.52 16.23 -0.42
C LEU A 63 6.18 17.24 -1.53
N ILE A 64 4.94 17.17 -2.06
CA ILE A 64 4.50 18.06 -3.13
C ILE A 64 4.49 19.54 -2.65
N THR A 65 4.00 19.77 -1.44
CA THR A 65 3.99 21.13 -0.87
C THR A 65 5.40 21.68 -0.72
N ASP A 66 6.34 20.87 -0.25
CA ASP A 66 7.73 21.27 -0.13
C ASP A 66 8.35 21.61 -1.49
N TRP A 67 8.14 20.75 -2.49
CA TRP A 67 8.64 20.98 -3.85
C TRP A 67 8.08 22.25 -4.48
N VAL A 68 6.78 22.46 -4.37
CA VAL A 68 6.15 23.67 -4.92
C VAL A 68 6.66 24.94 -4.22
N ARG A 69 6.86 24.87 -2.90
CA ARG A 69 7.34 25.99 -2.10
C ARG A 69 8.79 26.34 -2.39
N THR A 70 9.67 25.35 -2.56
CA THR A 70 11.13 25.55 -2.67
C THR A 70 11.59 25.71 -4.11
N GLU A 71 11.03 24.96 -5.05
CA GLU A 71 11.52 24.87 -6.43
C GLU A 71 10.43 25.25 -7.48
N GLY A 72 9.23 25.58 -7.02
CA GLY A 72 8.10 25.96 -7.88
C GLY A 72 7.34 24.77 -8.46
N VAL A 73 6.23 25.07 -9.14
CA VAL A 73 5.29 24.07 -9.69
C VAL A 73 5.94 23.14 -10.70
N SER A 74 6.98 23.59 -11.42
CA SER A 74 7.69 22.79 -12.41
C SER A 74 8.33 21.52 -11.85
N LYS A 75 8.65 21.48 -10.56
CA LYS A 75 9.21 20.30 -9.89
C LYS A 75 8.23 19.10 -9.90
N ASN A 76 6.94 19.34 -9.97
CA ASN A 76 5.93 18.29 -10.06
C ASN A 76 6.08 17.41 -11.30
N TRP A 77 6.87 17.80 -12.29
CA TRP A 77 7.22 16.95 -13.42
C TRP A 77 7.83 15.60 -12.97
N LEU A 78 8.58 15.58 -11.91
CA LEU A 78 9.14 14.33 -11.36
C LEU A 78 8.03 13.35 -10.99
N TRP A 79 6.94 13.84 -10.42
CA TRP A 79 5.78 13.02 -10.07
C TRP A 79 5.00 12.57 -11.32
N TRP A 80 4.80 13.46 -12.25
CA TRP A 80 4.09 13.14 -13.49
C TRP A 80 4.83 12.16 -14.39
N SER A 81 6.14 12.07 -14.29
CA SER A 81 6.93 11.09 -15.03
C SER A 81 6.53 9.64 -14.74
N LEU A 82 6.00 9.37 -13.54
CA LEU A 82 5.50 8.05 -13.14
C LEU A 82 4.26 7.60 -13.94
N VAL A 83 3.52 8.52 -14.56
CA VAL A 83 2.36 8.22 -15.40
C VAL A 83 2.77 7.34 -16.60
N PHE A 84 3.90 7.62 -17.24
CA PHE A 84 4.40 6.81 -18.35
C PHE A 84 4.71 5.38 -17.93
N SER A 85 5.36 5.22 -16.79
CA SER A 85 5.65 3.91 -16.22
C SER A 85 4.37 3.14 -15.86
N GLY A 86 3.40 3.82 -15.26
CA GLY A 86 2.10 3.24 -14.92
C GLY A 86 1.31 2.81 -16.17
N MET A 87 1.27 3.64 -17.21
CA MET A 87 0.63 3.29 -18.48
C MET A 87 1.29 2.09 -19.15
N LEU A 88 2.62 2.06 -19.21
CA LEU A 88 3.35 0.94 -19.78
C LEU A 88 3.06 -0.36 -19.00
N THR A 89 3.06 -0.28 -17.69
CA THR A 89 2.71 -1.41 -16.82
C THR A 89 1.30 -1.92 -17.09
N THR A 90 0.32 -1.02 -17.16
CA THR A 90 -1.09 -1.39 -17.32
C THR A 90 -1.38 -1.95 -18.71
N TYR A 91 -0.97 -1.28 -19.77
CA TYR A 91 -1.37 -1.66 -21.13
C TYR A 91 -0.49 -2.75 -21.75
N VAL A 92 0.79 -2.81 -21.41
CA VAL A 92 1.74 -3.76 -22.01
C VAL A 92 2.02 -4.95 -21.12
N PHE A 93 2.31 -4.69 -19.84
CA PHE A 93 2.81 -5.74 -18.95
C PHE A 93 1.72 -6.46 -18.15
N ALA A 94 0.64 -5.80 -17.70
CA ALA A 94 -0.35 -6.41 -16.82
C ALA A 94 -0.97 -7.69 -17.40
N ARG A 95 -1.33 -7.69 -18.69
CA ARG A 95 -1.88 -8.87 -19.37
C ARG A 95 -0.88 -10.03 -19.46
N ARG A 96 0.39 -9.72 -19.74
CA ARG A 96 1.46 -10.72 -19.82
C ARG A 96 1.77 -11.30 -18.45
N TRP A 97 1.79 -10.43 -17.42
CA TRP A 97 1.98 -10.83 -16.03
C TRP A 97 0.89 -11.77 -15.55
N ARG A 98 -0.37 -11.45 -15.82
CA ARG A 98 -1.49 -12.34 -15.48
C ARG A 98 -1.40 -13.69 -16.16
N ARG A 99 -0.90 -13.75 -17.39
CA ARG A 99 -0.72 -14.99 -18.16
C ARG A 99 0.41 -15.87 -17.64
N SER A 100 1.42 -15.30 -16.97
CA SER A 100 2.53 -16.08 -16.39
C SER A 100 2.09 -16.98 -15.25
N GLY A 101 0.96 -16.68 -14.61
CA GLY A 101 0.41 -17.47 -13.49
C GLY A 101 1.16 -17.30 -12.19
N VAL A 102 2.28 -16.58 -12.14
CA VAL A 102 3.07 -16.38 -10.92
C VAL A 102 2.28 -15.63 -9.85
N MET A 103 2.55 -15.95 -8.60
CA MET A 103 1.93 -15.30 -7.44
C MET A 103 2.68 -14.01 -7.07
N THR A 104 3.99 -14.01 -7.20
CA THR A 104 4.86 -12.89 -6.83
C THR A 104 5.82 -12.56 -7.98
N ASP A 105 6.35 -11.32 -7.99
CA ASP A 105 7.33 -10.88 -8.98
C ASP A 105 8.66 -11.64 -8.84
N VAL A 106 9.02 -12.05 -7.63
CA VAL A 106 10.25 -12.85 -7.40
C VAL A 106 10.15 -14.26 -7.96
N GLU A 107 8.98 -14.85 -8.03
CA GLU A 107 8.70 -16.15 -8.64
C GLU A 107 8.93 -16.14 -10.16
N PHE A 108 8.70 -14.98 -10.79
CA PHE A 108 8.95 -14.79 -12.22
C PHE A 108 10.42 -15.01 -12.59
N TYR A 109 11.35 -14.65 -11.70
CA TYR A 109 12.78 -14.87 -11.95
C TYR A 109 13.14 -16.35 -11.98
N GLU A 110 12.51 -17.17 -11.13
CA GLU A 110 12.71 -18.61 -11.13
C GLU A 110 12.09 -19.27 -12.37
N LEU A 111 10.94 -18.77 -12.82
CA LEU A 111 10.32 -19.22 -14.06
C LEU A 111 11.17 -18.88 -15.30
N ARG A 112 11.81 -17.72 -15.29
CA ARG A 112 12.60 -17.20 -16.43
C ARG A 112 14.04 -17.73 -16.48
N TYR A 113 14.64 -17.92 -15.31
CA TYR A 113 16.02 -18.34 -15.16
C TYR A 113 16.06 -19.65 -14.37
N SER A 114 16.53 -20.72 -15.01
CA SER A 114 16.67 -22.03 -14.39
C SER A 114 17.98 -22.18 -13.61
N GLY A 115 18.02 -23.17 -12.69
CA GLY A 115 19.21 -23.54 -11.96
C GLY A 115 19.59 -22.61 -10.82
N LEU A 116 20.80 -22.76 -10.31
CA LEU A 116 21.30 -22.05 -9.12
C LEU A 116 21.28 -20.52 -9.31
N GLY A 117 21.56 -20.02 -10.52
CA GLY A 117 21.53 -18.60 -10.82
C GLY A 117 20.14 -17.98 -10.64
N GLY A 118 19.08 -18.68 -11.03
CA GLY A 118 17.69 -18.26 -10.83
C GLY A 118 17.32 -18.18 -9.35
N GLN A 119 17.73 -19.16 -8.56
CA GLN A 119 17.49 -19.20 -7.10
C GLN A 119 18.22 -18.05 -6.37
N ILE A 120 19.49 -17.81 -6.71
CA ILE A 120 20.26 -16.69 -6.14
C ILE A 120 19.61 -15.35 -6.50
N LEU A 121 19.21 -15.16 -7.75
CA LEU A 121 18.54 -13.92 -8.18
C LEU A 121 17.20 -13.72 -7.47
N ARG A 122 16.40 -14.77 -7.30
CA ARG A 122 15.17 -14.76 -6.53
C ARG A 122 15.42 -14.35 -5.08
N ALA A 123 16.38 -14.97 -4.41
CA ALA A 123 16.72 -14.65 -3.02
C ALA A 123 17.23 -13.22 -2.87
N TYR A 124 18.11 -12.77 -3.76
CA TYR A 124 18.59 -11.39 -3.77
C TYR A 124 17.44 -10.37 -3.94
N ARG A 125 16.57 -10.59 -4.92
CA ARG A 125 15.43 -9.71 -5.17
C ARG A 125 14.43 -9.72 -4.01
N ALA A 126 14.18 -10.87 -3.40
CA ALA A 126 13.32 -10.98 -2.23
C ALA A 126 13.87 -10.17 -1.04
N LEU A 127 15.16 -10.25 -0.77
CA LEU A 127 15.81 -9.45 0.27
C LEU A 127 15.83 -7.97 -0.07
N TYR A 128 16.20 -7.62 -1.30
CA TYR A 128 16.30 -6.22 -1.73
C TYR A 128 14.94 -5.51 -1.74
N LEU A 129 13.93 -6.11 -2.36
CA LEU A 129 12.60 -5.50 -2.45
C LEU A 129 11.78 -5.75 -1.18
N GLY A 130 11.79 -6.98 -0.66
CA GLY A 130 10.95 -7.37 0.47
C GLY A 130 11.41 -6.78 1.80
N LEU A 131 12.71 -6.68 2.03
CA LEU A 131 13.25 -6.16 3.28
C LEU A 131 13.75 -4.72 3.11
N PHE A 132 14.81 -4.50 2.34
CA PHE A 132 15.49 -3.22 2.31
C PHE A 132 14.59 -2.10 1.76
N PHE A 133 13.99 -2.28 0.59
CA PHE A 133 13.19 -1.26 -0.06
C PHE A 133 11.88 -0.98 0.67
N ASN A 134 11.18 -2.03 1.13
CA ASN A 134 9.94 -1.86 1.90
C ASN A 134 10.18 -1.20 3.27
N VAL A 135 11.24 -1.58 3.99
CA VAL A 135 11.57 -0.92 5.28
C VAL A 135 11.86 0.56 5.06
N PHE A 136 12.58 0.90 3.99
CA PHE A 136 12.86 2.29 3.65
C PHE A 136 11.57 3.09 3.36
N ILE A 137 10.66 2.55 2.54
CA ILE A 137 9.37 3.22 2.25
C ILE A 137 8.54 3.37 3.52
N ILE A 138 8.40 2.32 4.32
CA ILE A 138 7.64 2.37 5.59
C ILE A 138 8.24 3.44 6.52
N ALA A 139 9.56 3.54 6.60
CA ALA A 139 10.22 4.55 7.42
C ALA A 139 9.90 5.98 6.96
N VAL A 140 9.94 6.25 5.65
CA VAL A 140 9.62 7.58 5.08
C VAL A 140 8.16 7.96 5.35
N VAL A 141 7.22 7.05 5.06
CA VAL A 141 5.78 7.29 5.28
C VAL A 141 5.48 7.46 6.78
N SER A 142 6.10 6.64 7.63
CA SER A 142 5.93 6.75 9.09
C SER A 142 6.48 8.07 9.63
N LEU A 143 7.60 8.56 9.10
CA LEU A 143 8.16 9.86 9.48
C LEU A 143 7.21 11.00 9.14
N ALA A 144 6.58 10.96 7.98
CA ALA A 144 5.56 11.94 7.59
C ALA A 144 4.34 11.89 8.52
N ALA A 145 3.85 10.68 8.82
CA ALA A 145 2.74 10.48 9.76
C ALA A 145 3.07 11.01 11.17
N ILE A 146 4.27 10.74 11.68
CA ILE A 146 4.73 11.25 12.99
C ILE A 146 4.70 12.78 13.02
N LYS A 147 5.19 13.45 11.97
CA LYS A 147 5.18 14.90 11.90
C LYS A 147 3.75 15.46 11.88
N ILE A 148 2.88 14.88 11.06
CA ILE A 148 1.49 15.32 10.93
C ILE A 148 0.72 15.11 12.23
N LEU A 149 0.75 13.92 12.80
CA LEU A 149 0.01 13.57 14.01
C LEU A 149 0.62 14.22 15.26
N GLY A 150 1.93 14.44 15.28
CA GLY A 150 2.59 15.22 16.32
C GLY A 150 2.10 16.67 16.38
N VAL A 151 1.91 17.31 15.22
CA VAL A 151 1.40 18.70 15.16
C VAL A 151 -0.09 18.77 15.45
N LEU A 152 -0.89 17.83 14.90
CA LEU A 152 -2.35 17.86 15.00
C LEU A 152 -2.86 17.33 16.35
N MET A 153 -2.28 16.24 16.83
CA MET A 153 -2.78 15.49 17.98
C MET A 153 -1.83 15.51 19.19
N GLY A 154 -0.61 16.01 19.01
CA GLY A 154 0.42 15.98 20.06
C GLY A 154 0.93 14.56 20.38
N LEU A 155 0.78 13.61 19.45
CA LEU A 155 1.22 12.23 19.66
C LEU A 155 2.73 12.10 19.53
N ASP A 156 3.32 11.28 20.39
CA ASP A 156 4.72 10.89 20.29
C ASP A 156 4.95 9.94 19.12
N ALA A 157 6.20 9.87 18.63
CA ALA A 157 6.59 9.02 17.52
C ALA A 157 6.18 7.56 17.71
N TRP A 158 6.40 7.01 18.91
CA TRP A 158 6.05 5.62 19.22
C TRP A 158 4.54 5.37 19.23
N GLN A 159 3.76 6.30 19.76
CA GLN A 159 2.29 6.22 19.76
C GLN A 159 1.76 6.22 18.33
N THR A 160 2.28 7.10 17.48
CA THR A 160 1.90 7.18 16.07
C THR A 160 2.19 5.88 15.33
N ILE A 161 3.40 5.33 15.49
CA ILE A 161 3.80 4.08 14.82
C ILE A 161 2.94 2.91 15.32
N LEU A 162 2.78 2.77 16.64
CA LEU A 162 2.02 1.65 17.21
C LEU A 162 0.54 1.70 16.82
N LEU A 163 -0.07 2.88 16.79
CA LEU A 163 -1.46 3.04 16.34
C LEU A 163 -1.60 2.72 14.85
N GLY A 164 -0.80 3.34 14.00
CA GLY A 164 -0.88 3.13 12.55
C GLY A 164 -0.55 1.69 12.15
N ALA A 165 0.57 1.17 12.62
CA ALA A 165 0.97 -0.21 12.33
C ALA A 165 -0.01 -1.23 12.94
N GLY A 166 -0.47 -1.01 14.18
CA GLY A 166 -1.40 -1.90 14.85
C GLY A 166 -2.73 -2.06 14.11
N VAL A 167 -3.35 -0.95 13.73
CA VAL A 167 -4.61 -0.97 12.97
C VAL A 167 -4.44 -1.63 11.62
N THR A 168 -3.38 -1.24 10.89
CA THR A 168 -3.10 -1.81 9.57
C THR A 168 -2.82 -3.32 9.66
N MET A 169 -2.06 -3.74 10.64
CA MET A 169 -1.74 -5.15 10.86
C MET A 169 -2.98 -5.98 11.18
N LEU A 170 -3.88 -5.45 12.01
CA LEU A 170 -5.10 -6.15 12.39
C LEU A 170 -5.99 -6.48 11.18
N TYR A 171 -6.32 -5.51 10.34
CA TYR A 171 -7.21 -5.81 9.21
C TYR A 171 -6.50 -6.54 8.05
N SER A 172 -5.19 -6.32 7.84
CA SER A 172 -4.47 -6.96 6.74
C SER A 172 -4.12 -8.42 7.01
N VAL A 173 -3.67 -8.74 8.24
CA VAL A 173 -3.34 -10.13 8.62
C VAL A 173 -4.59 -11.01 8.65
N VAL A 174 -5.72 -10.47 9.12
CA VAL A 174 -6.96 -11.24 9.23
C VAL A 174 -7.66 -11.40 7.87
N GLY A 175 -7.70 -10.35 7.07
CA GLY A 175 -8.50 -10.31 5.84
C GLY A 175 -7.73 -10.50 4.53
N GLY A 176 -6.38 -10.51 4.56
CA GLY A 176 -5.54 -10.62 3.37
C GLY A 176 -5.75 -9.49 2.35
N LEU A 177 -5.37 -9.73 1.10
CA LEU A 177 -5.47 -8.73 0.02
C LEU A 177 -6.89 -8.18 -0.17
N ARG A 178 -7.91 -9.01 -0.02
CA ARG A 178 -9.30 -8.58 -0.17
C ARG A 178 -9.69 -7.52 0.85
N SER A 179 -9.24 -7.66 2.09
CA SER A 179 -9.46 -6.67 3.14
C SER A 179 -8.78 -5.35 2.81
N VAL A 180 -7.53 -5.41 2.40
CA VAL A 180 -6.76 -4.22 2.03
C VAL A 180 -7.45 -3.44 0.91
N LEU A 181 -7.83 -4.11 -0.18
CA LEU A 181 -8.52 -3.48 -1.31
C LEU A 181 -9.81 -2.74 -0.92
N LEU A 182 -10.60 -3.32 -0.04
CA LEU A 182 -11.86 -2.73 0.40
C LEU A 182 -11.65 -1.57 1.38
N VAL A 183 -10.69 -1.70 2.28
CA VAL A 183 -10.31 -0.62 3.21
C VAL A 183 -9.71 0.55 2.44
N ASP A 184 -8.84 0.30 1.45
CA ASP A 184 -8.28 1.34 0.59
C ASP A 184 -9.38 2.09 -0.18
N CYS A 185 -10.36 1.36 -0.71
CA CYS A 185 -11.51 1.97 -1.40
C CYS A 185 -12.33 2.87 -0.47
N PHE A 186 -12.56 2.43 0.76
CA PHE A 186 -13.23 3.24 1.77
C PHE A 186 -12.42 4.48 2.15
N GLN A 187 -11.13 4.32 2.42
CA GLN A 187 -10.23 5.42 2.77
C GLN A 187 -10.04 6.42 1.63
N PHE A 188 -10.08 5.95 0.38
CA PHE A 188 -10.03 6.82 -0.80
C PHE A 188 -11.29 7.68 -0.95
N ALA A 189 -12.44 7.18 -0.53
CA ALA A 189 -13.72 7.91 -0.60
C ALA A 189 -13.91 8.91 0.55
N LEU A 190 -13.13 8.83 1.62
CA LEU A 190 -13.19 9.67 2.83
C LEU A 190 -12.35 10.92 2.64
#